data_2dda258154af6a5fb1a63c2144244101
#
_entry.id   2dda258154af6a5fb1a63c2144244101
#
_cell.length_a   1.000
_cell.length_b   1.000
_cell.length_c   1.000
_cell.angle_alpha   90.00
_cell.angle_beta   90.00
_cell.angle_gamma   90.00
#
_symmetry.space_group_name_H-M   'P 1'
#
loop_
_entity.id
_entity.type
_entity.pdbx_description
1 polymer ?
#
loop_
_entity_poly.entity_id
_entity_poly.type
_entity_poly.pdbx_seq_one_letter_code
_entity_poly.pdbx_strand_id
1 'polypeptide(L)'
;MSKHGNNANRQQVDEKKGKRRTLTVFGYALMIVFLLIVLPVVLPPVFGYHTYTVGTDTTGNISKYGSVVYLKSVDNNSYVEGNIVAVQENDSSRDVDVYYVDTNDTTSQILMLRKGEPAAYEQIVGKVVAKTPLIGYLSQLCFSAAGIIVTILIFAAGLGLMMYVNKISKEINQAHEQNNSISH
;
A
#
# COMPACT_ATOMS: atom_id res chain seq x y z
N MET A 1 14.02 -4.40 58.68
CA MET A 1 13.91 -3.20 57.82
C MET A 1 13.98 -3.53 56.30
N SER A 2 13.34 -4.59 55.79
CA SER A 2 13.55 -5.04 54.40
C SER A 2 12.27 -5.03 53.53
N LYS A 3 11.09 -4.72 54.04
CA LYS A 3 9.85 -4.81 53.22
C LYS A 3 9.58 -3.63 52.27
N HIS A 4 10.19 -2.46 52.52
CA HIS A 4 9.92 -1.25 51.72
C HIS A 4 10.64 -1.25 50.36
N GLY A 5 11.82 -1.84 50.26
CA GLY A 5 12.59 -1.91 49.02
C GLY A 5 11.97 -2.84 47.95
N ASN A 6 11.27 -3.89 48.38
CA ASN A 6 10.69 -4.87 47.48
C ASN A 6 9.42 -4.36 46.75
N ASN A 7 8.67 -3.48 47.37
CA ASN A 7 7.46 -2.90 46.77
C ASN A 7 7.78 -1.84 45.70
N ALA A 8 8.81 -1.03 45.91
CA ALA A 8 9.25 -0.03 44.93
C ALA A 8 9.80 -0.74 43.62
N ASN A 9 10.54 -1.83 43.78
CA ASN A 9 11.08 -2.56 42.66
C ASN A 9 9.98 -3.28 41.85
N ARG A 10 8.96 -3.80 42.51
CA ARG A 10 7.80 -4.42 41.84
C ARG A 10 6.99 -3.39 41.06
N GLN A 11 6.75 -2.20 41.61
CA GLN A 11 6.05 -1.14 40.91
C GLN A 11 6.79 -0.68 39.64
N GLN A 12 8.11 -0.53 39.69
CA GLN A 12 8.91 -0.18 38.51
C GLN A 12 8.88 -1.25 37.43
N VAL A 13 8.90 -2.53 37.81
CA VAL A 13 8.81 -3.65 36.84
C VAL A 13 7.45 -3.70 36.18
N ASP A 14 6.37 -3.47 36.93
CA ASP A 14 5.01 -3.48 36.39
C ASP A 14 4.74 -2.28 35.48
N GLU A 15 5.27 -1.10 35.82
CA GLU A 15 5.23 0.07 34.93
C GLU A 15 5.98 -0.18 33.61
N LYS A 16 7.17 -0.76 33.66
CA LYS A 16 7.95 -1.14 32.49
C LYS A 16 7.23 -2.18 31.64
N LYS A 17 6.55 -3.15 32.24
CA LYS A 17 5.72 -4.14 31.52
C LYS A 17 4.53 -3.50 30.80
N GLY A 18 3.84 -2.56 31.45
CA GLY A 18 2.74 -1.80 30.85
C GLY A 18 3.22 -0.99 29.65
N LYS A 19 4.28 -0.21 29.83
CA LYS A 19 4.92 0.58 28.76
C LYS A 19 5.36 -0.28 27.57
N ARG A 20 5.99 -1.44 27.83
CA ARG A 20 6.39 -2.40 26.80
C ARG A 20 5.18 -2.86 25.96
N ARG A 21 4.07 -3.26 26.63
CA ARG A 21 2.88 -3.76 25.91
C ARG A 21 2.29 -2.69 24.99
N THR A 22 2.15 -1.47 25.47
CA THR A 22 1.61 -0.35 24.67
C THR A 22 2.51 -0.03 23.48
N LEU A 23 3.83 0.05 23.67
CA LEU A 23 4.79 0.32 22.60
C LEU A 23 4.83 -0.81 21.57
N THR A 24 4.69 -2.07 22.01
CA THR A 24 4.60 -3.22 21.10
C THR A 24 3.38 -3.13 20.19
N VAL A 25 2.20 -2.86 20.77
CA VAL A 25 0.96 -2.69 19.99
C VAL A 25 1.09 -1.54 19.01
N PHE A 26 1.67 -0.42 19.43
CA PHE A 26 1.87 0.75 18.56
C PHE A 26 2.87 0.47 17.43
N GLY A 27 3.95 -0.25 17.70
CA GLY A 27 4.91 -0.68 16.69
C GLY A 27 4.29 -1.60 15.64
N TYR A 28 3.49 -2.59 16.06
CA TYR A 28 2.76 -3.45 15.11
C TYR A 28 1.71 -2.67 14.32
N ALA A 29 0.98 -1.76 14.94
CA ALA A 29 0.00 -0.93 14.25
C ALA A 29 0.66 -0.09 13.13
N LEU A 30 1.82 0.52 13.41
CA LEU A 30 2.61 1.26 12.41
C LEU A 30 3.06 0.36 11.26
N MET A 31 3.52 -0.86 11.55
CA MET A 31 3.93 -1.81 10.53
C MET A 31 2.75 -2.28 9.67
N ILE A 32 1.58 -2.49 10.27
CA ILE A 32 0.37 -2.85 9.53
C ILE A 32 -0.05 -1.70 8.61
N VAL A 33 -0.03 -0.46 9.10
CA VAL A 33 -0.34 0.73 8.28
C VAL A 33 0.64 0.85 7.11
N PHE A 34 1.94 0.68 7.36
CA PHE A 34 2.95 0.67 6.32
C PHE A 34 2.66 -0.40 5.25
N LEU A 35 2.34 -1.60 5.68
CA LEU A 35 2.06 -2.73 4.80
C LEU A 35 0.80 -2.48 3.95
N LEU A 36 -0.26 -1.92 4.54
CA LEU A 36 -1.50 -1.55 3.84
C LEU A 36 -1.28 -0.46 2.79
N ILE A 37 -0.31 0.44 2.99
CA ILE A 37 0.03 1.49 2.03
C ILE A 37 0.87 0.93 0.88
N VAL A 38 1.90 0.14 1.19
CA VAL A 38 2.90 -0.31 0.22
C VAL A 38 2.42 -1.49 -0.61
N LEU A 39 1.68 -2.42 0.00
CA LEU A 39 1.30 -3.68 -0.61
C LEU A 39 0.43 -3.52 -1.89
N PRO A 40 -0.59 -2.64 -1.92
CA PRO A 40 -1.38 -2.41 -3.14
C PRO A 40 -0.60 -1.80 -4.31
N VAL A 41 0.52 -1.16 -4.02
CA VAL A 41 1.35 -0.48 -5.04
C VAL A 41 2.45 -1.41 -5.56
N VAL A 42 3.07 -2.19 -4.67
CA VAL A 42 4.23 -3.03 -5.01
C VAL A 42 3.81 -4.43 -5.48
N LEU A 43 2.71 -4.96 -4.96
CA LEU A 43 2.28 -6.32 -5.25
C LEU A 43 1.82 -6.54 -6.71
N PRO A 44 1.00 -5.65 -7.30
CA PRO A 44 0.47 -5.87 -8.65
C PRO A 44 1.54 -6.04 -9.74
N PRO A 45 2.62 -5.23 -9.79
CA PRO A 45 3.70 -5.43 -10.77
C PRO A 45 4.37 -6.79 -10.69
N VAL A 46 4.47 -7.38 -9.48
CA VAL A 46 5.05 -8.72 -9.28
C VAL A 46 4.21 -9.80 -9.97
N PHE A 47 2.90 -9.58 -10.10
CA PHE A 47 1.98 -10.47 -10.81
C PHE A 47 1.75 -10.09 -12.28
N GLY A 48 2.57 -9.17 -12.82
CA GLY A 48 2.47 -8.73 -14.23
C GLY A 48 1.32 -7.76 -14.51
N TYR A 49 0.79 -7.10 -13.48
CA TYR A 49 -0.18 -6.04 -13.64
C TYR A 49 0.51 -4.67 -13.64
N HIS A 50 0.11 -3.83 -14.58
CA HIS A 50 0.54 -2.44 -14.61
C HIS A 50 -0.46 -1.57 -13.84
N THR A 51 0.04 -0.62 -13.07
CA THR A 51 -0.77 0.24 -12.21
C THR A 51 -0.76 1.66 -12.73
N TYR A 52 -1.95 2.21 -13.03
CA TYR A 52 -2.12 3.57 -13.51
C TYR A 52 -3.17 4.31 -12.71
N THR A 53 -3.05 5.64 -12.65
CA THR A 53 -4.08 6.53 -12.11
C THR A 53 -5.10 6.85 -13.20
N VAL A 54 -6.34 7.03 -12.81
CA VAL A 54 -7.43 7.37 -13.74
C VAL A 54 -7.53 8.87 -13.88
N GLY A 55 -7.28 9.39 -15.08
CA GLY A 55 -7.50 10.79 -15.46
C GLY A 55 -8.96 11.06 -15.71
N THR A 56 -9.55 10.33 -16.68
CA THR A 56 -10.97 10.45 -17.05
C THR A 56 -11.64 9.10 -17.04
N ASP A 57 -12.81 9.00 -16.42
CA ASP A 57 -13.67 7.81 -16.48
C ASP A 57 -14.96 8.11 -17.24
N THR A 58 -15.08 7.54 -18.43
CA THR A 58 -16.31 7.61 -19.23
C THR A 58 -17.26 6.45 -18.94
N THR A 59 -16.81 5.44 -18.21
CA THR A 59 -17.61 4.25 -17.87
C THR A 59 -18.62 4.55 -16.76
N GLY A 60 -18.39 5.58 -15.96
CA GLY A 60 -19.21 5.95 -14.82
C GLY A 60 -19.10 4.98 -13.63
N ASN A 61 -18.26 3.96 -13.74
CA ASN A 61 -18.09 2.91 -12.75
C ASN A 61 -16.85 3.08 -11.86
N ILE A 62 -15.99 4.06 -12.20
CA ILE A 62 -14.74 4.32 -11.49
C ILE A 62 -14.83 5.76 -10.96
N SER A 63 -14.54 5.97 -9.70
CA SER A 63 -14.54 7.31 -9.11
C SER A 63 -13.50 8.21 -9.78
N LYS A 64 -13.91 9.39 -10.24
CA LYS A 64 -13.13 10.29 -11.09
C LYS A 64 -11.78 10.72 -10.54
N TYR A 65 -11.55 10.71 -9.25
CA TYR A 65 -10.31 11.22 -8.67
C TYR A 65 -9.71 10.23 -7.69
N GLY A 66 -8.42 9.93 -7.88
CA GLY A 66 -7.68 9.10 -6.97
C GLY A 66 -8.01 7.61 -7.03
N SER A 67 -8.58 7.13 -8.13
CA SER A 67 -8.73 5.70 -8.39
C SER A 67 -7.50 5.16 -9.12
N VAL A 68 -7.09 3.96 -8.75
CA VAL A 68 -6.06 3.20 -9.45
C VAL A 68 -6.73 2.08 -10.20
N VAL A 69 -6.31 1.87 -11.42
CA VAL A 69 -6.67 0.71 -12.25
C VAL A 69 -5.46 -0.22 -12.42
N TYR A 70 -5.74 -1.49 -12.32
CA TYR A 70 -4.77 -2.55 -12.58
C TYR A 70 -5.02 -3.07 -13.98
N LEU A 71 -4.02 -2.91 -14.83
CA LEU A 71 -4.09 -3.26 -16.24
C LEU A 71 -3.32 -4.55 -16.48
N LYS A 72 -3.89 -5.40 -17.31
CA LYS A 72 -3.21 -6.55 -17.87
C LYS A 72 -2.99 -6.33 -19.36
N SER A 73 -1.76 -6.48 -19.82
CA SER A 73 -1.49 -6.53 -21.25
C SER A 73 -2.12 -7.80 -21.82
N VAL A 74 -2.90 -7.65 -22.87
CA VAL A 74 -3.56 -8.74 -23.58
C VAL A 74 -3.37 -8.55 -25.08
N ASP A 75 -3.49 -9.63 -25.83
CA ASP A 75 -3.40 -9.55 -27.27
C ASP A 75 -4.52 -8.67 -27.85
N ASN A 76 -4.20 -7.87 -28.85
CA ASN A 76 -5.11 -6.91 -29.46
C ASN A 76 -6.41 -7.58 -30.00
N ASN A 77 -6.31 -8.81 -30.44
CA ASN A 77 -7.46 -9.58 -30.91
C ASN A 77 -8.39 -10.07 -29.79
N SER A 78 -7.99 -9.97 -28.54
CA SER A 78 -8.76 -10.44 -27.38
C SER A 78 -9.70 -9.39 -26.79
N TYR A 79 -9.66 -8.16 -27.31
CA TYR A 79 -10.61 -7.12 -26.89
C TYR A 79 -11.99 -7.43 -27.50
N VAL A 80 -12.98 -7.56 -26.61
CA VAL A 80 -14.38 -7.78 -26.99
C VAL A 80 -15.26 -6.66 -26.47
N GLU A 81 -16.43 -6.49 -27.09
CA GLU A 81 -17.42 -5.52 -26.65
C GLU A 81 -17.69 -5.64 -25.14
N GLY A 82 -17.80 -4.50 -24.46
CA GLY A 82 -18.03 -4.40 -23.03
C GLY A 82 -16.76 -4.55 -22.17
N ASN A 83 -15.60 -4.87 -22.74
CA ASN A 83 -14.34 -4.79 -21.99
C ASN A 83 -14.05 -3.34 -21.60
N ILE A 84 -13.41 -3.17 -20.47
CA ILE A 84 -12.90 -1.86 -20.05
C ILE A 84 -11.43 -1.81 -20.41
N VAL A 85 -11.03 -0.78 -21.14
CA VAL A 85 -9.65 -0.55 -21.59
C VAL A 85 -9.16 0.80 -21.09
N ALA A 86 -7.86 0.88 -20.87
CA ALA A 86 -7.17 2.11 -20.54
C ALA A 86 -6.44 2.62 -21.78
N VAL A 87 -6.68 3.87 -22.11
CA VAL A 87 -6.06 4.60 -23.22
C VAL A 87 -5.15 5.66 -22.66
N GLN A 88 -3.98 5.79 -23.21
CA GLN A 88 -2.99 6.78 -22.82
C GLN A 88 -2.72 7.71 -24.00
N GLU A 89 -2.96 8.99 -23.80
CA GLU A 89 -2.77 10.02 -24.82
C GLU A 89 -1.28 10.36 -25.02
N ASN A 90 -0.47 10.24 -23.96
CA ASN A 90 0.96 10.57 -23.96
C ASN A 90 1.76 9.53 -23.16
N ASP A 91 2.80 8.99 -23.76
CA ASP A 91 3.71 8.00 -23.17
C ASP A 91 4.36 8.42 -21.85
N SER A 92 4.40 9.72 -21.56
CA SER A 92 5.00 10.29 -20.35
C SER A 92 3.99 10.48 -19.20
N SER A 93 2.71 10.32 -19.46
CA SER A 93 1.65 10.45 -18.42
C SER A 93 1.51 9.15 -17.66
N ARG A 94 1.34 9.23 -16.33
CA ARG A 94 0.91 8.09 -15.50
C ARG A 94 -0.61 7.99 -15.40
N ASP A 95 -1.30 8.93 -16.00
CA ASP A 95 -2.76 8.98 -16.01
C ASP A 95 -3.27 8.34 -17.31
N VAL A 96 -4.28 7.52 -17.18
CA VAL A 96 -4.97 6.88 -18.30
C VAL A 96 -6.45 7.22 -18.28
N ASP A 97 -7.03 7.34 -19.46
CA ASP A 97 -8.46 7.46 -19.61
C ASP A 97 -9.09 6.09 -19.85
N VAL A 98 -10.26 5.88 -19.24
CA VAL A 98 -10.88 4.57 -19.18
C VAL A 98 -12.20 4.57 -19.96
N TYR A 99 -12.33 3.62 -20.87
CA TYR A 99 -13.46 3.50 -21.80
C TYR A 99 -13.98 2.07 -21.87
N TYR A 100 -15.26 1.93 -22.24
CA TYR A 100 -15.78 0.63 -22.73
C TYR A 100 -15.43 0.43 -24.19
N VAL A 101 -15.03 -0.76 -24.55
CA VAL A 101 -14.91 -1.19 -25.94
C VAL A 101 -16.32 -1.37 -26.51
N ASP A 102 -16.57 -0.75 -27.63
CA ASP A 102 -17.80 -0.93 -28.41
C ASP A 102 -17.56 -1.95 -29.52
N THR A 103 -16.54 -1.75 -30.35
CA THR A 103 -16.19 -2.67 -31.44
C THR A 103 -14.66 -2.74 -31.59
N ASN A 104 -14.16 -3.90 -31.94
CA ASN A 104 -12.74 -4.13 -32.24
C ASN A 104 -12.57 -4.35 -33.74
N ASP A 105 -12.01 -3.37 -34.45
CA ASP A 105 -11.63 -3.49 -35.85
C ASP A 105 -10.18 -3.94 -35.97
N THR A 106 -10.00 -5.24 -36.05
CA THR A 106 -8.66 -5.87 -36.18
C THR A 106 -7.99 -5.56 -37.50
N THR A 107 -8.75 -5.21 -38.55
CA THR A 107 -8.21 -4.90 -39.87
C THR A 107 -7.54 -3.52 -39.87
N SER A 108 -8.20 -2.55 -39.26
CA SER A 108 -7.70 -1.17 -39.16
C SER A 108 -6.80 -0.97 -37.93
N GLN A 109 -6.68 -1.95 -37.05
CA GLN A 109 -5.96 -1.89 -35.78
C GLN A 109 -6.48 -0.75 -34.86
N ILE A 110 -7.79 -0.61 -34.81
CA ILE A 110 -8.47 0.46 -34.07
C ILE A 110 -9.54 -0.16 -33.17
N LEU A 111 -9.62 0.33 -31.92
CA LEU A 111 -10.76 0.08 -31.04
C LEU A 111 -11.75 1.26 -31.10
N MET A 112 -12.98 0.94 -31.39
CA MET A 112 -14.10 1.88 -31.21
C MET A 112 -14.48 1.91 -29.74
N LEU A 113 -14.45 3.09 -29.17
CA LEU A 113 -14.69 3.29 -27.75
C LEU A 113 -16.09 3.91 -27.54
N ARG A 114 -16.81 3.38 -26.56
CA ARG A 114 -18.11 3.93 -26.19
C ARG A 114 -17.93 5.30 -25.51
N LYS A 115 -18.52 6.35 -26.06
CA LYS A 115 -18.39 7.75 -25.61
C LYS A 115 -16.96 8.31 -25.70
N GLY A 116 -16.11 7.75 -26.54
CA GLY A 116 -14.77 8.22 -26.81
C GLY A 116 -14.47 8.26 -28.29
N GLU A 117 -13.34 8.82 -28.63
CA GLU A 117 -12.80 8.76 -29.99
C GLU A 117 -12.21 7.35 -30.25
N PRO A 118 -12.16 6.91 -31.52
CA PRO A 118 -11.47 5.67 -31.87
C PRO A 118 -10.01 5.74 -31.43
N ALA A 119 -9.52 4.69 -30.77
CA ALA A 119 -8.15 4.60 -30.31
C ALA A 119 -7.37 3.56 -31.11
N ALA A 120 -6.19 3.93 -31.59
CA ALA A 120 -5.25 2.98 -32.18
C ALA A 120 -4.71 2.02 -31.12
N TYR A 121 -4.35 0.80 -31.52
CA TYR A 121 -3.82 -0.20 -30.58
C TYR A 121 -2.59 0.27 -29.81
N GLU A 122 -1.77 1.15 -30.41
CA GLU A 122 -0.59 1.74 -29.78
C GLU A 122 -0.92 2.63 -28.56
N GLN A 123 -2.12 3.20 -28.55
CA GLN A 123 -2.61 4.06 -27.45
C GLN A 123 -3.22 3.25 -26.31
N ILE A 124 -3.43 1.95 -26.52
CA ILE A 124 -4.09 1.09 -25.54
C ILE A 124 -3.05 0.46 -24.62
N VAL A 125 -3.04 0.88 -23.38
CA VAL A 125 -2.10 0.37 -22.38
C VAL A 125 -2.47 -1.05 -21.92
N GLY A 126 -3.76 -1.36 -21.90
CA GLY A 126 -4.22 -2.68 -21.53
C GLY A 126 -5.69 -2.73 -21.09
N LYS A 127 -6.11 -3.94 -20.75
CA LYS A 127 -7.45 -4.22 -20.24
C LYS A 127 -7.49 -3.99 -18.73
N VAL A 128 -8.50 -3.29 -18.24
CA VAL A 128 -8.74 -3.10 -16.82
C VAL A 128 -9.25 -4.40 -16.21
N VAL A 129 -8.49 -4.95 -15.27
CA VAL A 129 -8.82 -6.21 -14.58
C VAL A 129 -9.41 -5.91 -13.20
N ALA A 130 -8.88 -4.92 -12.52
CA ALA A 130 -9.36 -4.52 -11.22
C ALA A 130 -9.24 -3.00 -11.05
N LYS A 131 -10.03 -2.46 -10.14
CA LYS A 131 -10.05 -1.05 -9.79
C LYS A 131 -10.09 -0.89 -8.27
N THR A 132 -9.40 0.11 -7.77
CA THR A 132 -9.42 0.41 -6.34
C THR A 132 -9.65 1.90 -6.16
N PRO A 133 -10.81 2.30 -5.64
CA PRO A 133 -11.11 3.70 -5.38
C PRO A 133 -10.22 4.22 -4.24
N LEU A 134 -9.91 5.51 -4.26
CA LEU A 134 -9.14 6.24 -3.24
C LEU A 134 -7.65 5.88 -3.11
N ILE A 135 -7.21 4.75 -3.60
CA ILE A 135 -5.78 4.36 -3.52
C ILE A 135 -4.90 5.20 -4.45
N GLY A 136 -5.46 5.84 -5.47
CA GLY A 136 -4.72 6.73 -6.36
C GLY A 136 -4.09 7.92 -5.63
N TYR A 137 -4.75 8.48 -4.64
CA TYR A 137 -4.13 9.51 -3.79
C TYR A 137 -2.96 8.94 -2.99
N LEU A 138 -3.11 7.71 -2.48
CA LEU A 138 -2.02 7.02 -1.79
C LEU A 138 -0.87 6.70 -2.74
N SER A 139 -1.14 6.25 -3.96
CA SER A 139 -0.11 5.94 -4.95
C SER A 139 0.63 7.21 -5.39
N GLN A 140 -0.08 8.31 -5.68
CA GLN A 140 0.54 9.60 -5.95
C GLN A 140 1.40 10.08 -4.78
N LEU A 141 0.91 9.92 -3.55
CA LEU A 141 1.65 10.26 -2.34
C LEU A 141 2.91 9.39 -2.23
N CYS A 142 2.81 8.08 -2.43
CA CYS A 142 3.93 7.15 -2.35
C CYS A 142 4.99 7.37 -3.44
N PHE A 143 4.60 7.81 -4.63
CA PHE A 143 5.52 8.10 -5.73
C PHE A 143 6.02 9.55 -5.75
N SER A 144 5.45 10.45 -4.97
CA SER A 144 6.01 11.79 -4.78
C SER A 144 7.26 11.71 -3.91
N ALA A 145 8.21 12.62 -4.13
CA ALA A 145 9.42 12.71 -3.30
C ALA A 145 9.08 12.85 -1.80
N ALA A 146 8.07 13.65 -1.47
CA ALA A 146 7.59 13.81 -0.12
C ALA A 146 6.99 12.51 0.45
N GLY A 147 6.20 11.78 -0.35
CA GLY A 147 5.59 10.53 0.07
C GLY A 147 6.58 9.40 0.31
N ILE A 148 7.64 9.32 -0.51
CA ILE A 148 8.73 8.37 -0.29
C ILE A 148 9.39 8.63 1.06
N ILE A 149 9.69 9.91 1.36
CA ILE A 149 10.30 10.30 2.65
C ILE A 149 9.38 9.92 3.82
N VAL A 150 8.08 10.24 3.73
CA VAL A 150 7.10 9.90 4.77
C VAL A 150 7.00 8.38 4.97
N THR A 151 6.98 7.62 3.89
CA THR A 151 6.91 6.14 3.95
C THR A 151 8.15 5.55 4.61
N ILE A 152 9.34 6.06 4.29
CA ILE A 152 10.60 5.66 4.93
C ILE A 152 10.59 6.04 6.42
N LEU A 153 10.10 7.22 6.78
CA LEU A 153 10.02 7.64 8.18
C LEU A 153 9.07 6.77 8.99
N ILE A 154 7.91 6.41 8.45
CA ILE A 154 6.96 5.47 9.11
C ILE A 154 7.63 4.12 9.35
N PHE A 155 8.32 3.59 8.35
CA PHE A 155 9.04 2.33 8.47
C PHE A 155 10.17 2.40 9.52
N ALA A 156 10.99 3.45 9.46
CA ALA A 156 12.08 3.67 10.42
C ALA A 156 11.57 3.84 11.85
N ALA A 157 10.46 4.57 12.04
CA ALA A 157 9.82 4.72 13.34
C ALA A 157 9.30 3.36 13.87
N GLY A 158 8.67 2.55 13.02
CA GLY A 158 8.21 1.21 13.39
C GLY A 158 9.35 0.30 13.82
N LEU A 159 10.44 0.27 13.07
CA LEU A 159 11.66 -0.49 13.42
C LEU A 159 12.29 0.02 14.71
N GLY A 160 12.43 1.34 14.86
CA GLY A 160 12.98 1.97 16.07
C GLY A 160 12.19 1.59 17.33
N LEU A 161 10.86 1.61 17.25
CA LEU A 161 9.98 1.17 18.32
C LEU A 161 10.18 -0.31 18.66
N MET A 162 10.29 -1.18 17.68
CA MET A 162 10.55 -2.61 17.91
C MET A 162 11.91 -2.85 18.58
N MET A 163 12.95 -2.15 18.14
CA MET A 163 14.28 -2.24 18.77
C MET A 163 14.24 -1.76 20.21
N TYR A 164 13.54 -0.66 20.49
CA TYR A 164 13.38 -0.12 21.83
C TYR A 164 12.60 -1.07 22.76
N VAL A 165 11.53 -1.68 22.26
CA VAL A 165 10.76 -2.70 22.99
C VAL A 165 11.63 -3.92 23.32
N ASN A 166 12.47 -4.37 22.39
CA ASN A 166 13.40 -5.48 22.63
C ASN A 166 14.41 -5.14 23.71
N LYS A 167 14.89 -3.89 23.77
CA LYS A 167 15.79 -3.43 24.83
C LYS A 167 15.11 -3.49 26.21
N ILE A 168 13.90 -2.92 26.32
CA ILE A 168 13.11 -2.97 27.57
C ILE A 168 12.84 -4.42 27.99
N SER A 169 12.57 -5.31 27.03
CA SER A 169 12.36 -6.74 27.31
C SER A 169 13.56 -7.40 27.95
N LYS A 170 14.77 -7.11 27.46
CA LYS A 170 16.03 -7.62 28.05
C LYS A 170 16.25 -7.09 29.46
N GLU A 171 16.00 -5.81 29.69
CA GLU A 171 16.12 -5.22 31.03
C GLU A 171 15.16 -5.85 32.05
N ILE A 172 13.91 -6.12 31.65
CA ILE A 172 12.92 -6.80 32.50
C ILE A 172 13.38 -8.23 32.84
N ASN A 173 13.89 -8.98 31.86
CA ASN A 173 14.36 -10.34 32.09
C ASN A 173 15.56 -10.38 33.03
N GLN A 174 16.54 -9.50 32.86
CA GLN A 174 17.69 -9.39 33.75
C GLN A 174 17.28 -9.04 35.19
N ALA A 175 16.30 -8.12 35.35
CA ALA A 175 15.79 -7.79 36.66
C ALA A 175 15.06 -8.97 37.34
N HIS A 176 14.41 -9.82 36.57
CA HIS A 176 13.80 -11.07 37.08
C HIS A 176 14.85 -12.11 37.52
N GLU A 177 15.90 -12.30 36.75
CA GLU A 177 17.00 -13.23 37.07
C GLU A 177 17.73 -12.81 38.35
N GLN A 178 18.05 -11.51 38.49
CA GLN A 178 18.67 -10.99 39.70
C GLN A 178 17.79 -11.19 40.94
N ASN A 179 16.47 -11.01 40.83
CA ASN A 179 15.56 -11.17 41.93
C ASN A 179 15.42 -12.64 42.38
N ASN A 180 15.53 -13.58 41.44
CA ASN A 180 15.52 -15.02 41.72
C ASN A 180 16.84 -15.51 42.37
N SER A 181 17.97 -14.95 41.99
CA SER A 181 19.26 -15.31 42.54
C SER A 181 19.49 -14.83 43.99
N ILE A 182 18.75 -13.82 44.44
CA ILE A 182 18.81 -13.27 45.84
C ILE A 182 17.84 -14.04 46.76
N SER A 183 16.90 -14.82 46.21
CA SER A 183 15.92 -15.55 47.01
C SER A 183 16.32 -17.01 47.33
N HIS A 184 17.46 -17.43 46.87
CA HIS A 184 18.15 -18.68 47.25
C HIS A 184 19.35 -18.40 48.17
#